data_6c1e7f74a378bce5622d116c4776b11b
#
_entry.id   6c1e7f74a378bce5622d116c4776b11b
#
_cell.length_a   1.000
_cell.length_b   1.000
_cell.length_c   1.000
_cell.angle_alpha   90.00
_cell.angle_beta   90.00
_cell.angle_gamma   90.00
#
_symmetry.space_group_name_H-M   'P 1'
#
loop_
_entity.id
_entity.type
_entity.pdbx_description
1 polymer ?
#
loop_
_entity_poly.entity_id
_entity_poly.type
_entity_poly.pdbx_seq_one_letter_code
_entity_poly.pdbx_strand_id
1 'polypeptide(L)'
;MWGIRPSSLRSALAMVWLALSAGGLTATGQSPSAGYVTAQLGAVTPQLEAYGQVEPITVLPVSAAQAGVIAGLNTLPGMHVREGQELAHLNGPEITALRLQSEADVRSAQAQLSAARKSLAIQRQQLASHLSTRQAVHQAESAVAQAQTSFDNAQSHLQAVHQMMTLSAPASATVLTVNATDGELVSVGQPVLTLQTANRLWLKATYYGADLSAIRVGMKGSFLPADNGESIPVEVSAVFGSLMAGGGESIAMVITNPRSRWMNGEFGTVTLNAPQRRLVAVPTRSLILDQGKWWVMVHTAQGDRPQAVVPGPTRGWQTFLEHGLNPGTQVVVENAYLLFHRGISKGYELPD
;
A
#
# COMPACT_ATOMS: atom_id res chain seq x y z
N MET A 1 21.17 62.15 5.81
CA MET A 1 21.67 62.62 7.10
C MET A 1 22.40 61.45 7.74
N TRP A 2 23.65 61.60 7.80
CA TRP A 2 24.61 61.36 8.85
C TRP A 2 24.69 59.90 9.29
N GLY A 3 25.85 59.19 9.33
CA GLY A 3 27.28 59.56 9.30
C GLY A 3 28.03 58.26 9.74
N ILE A 4 28.95 57.71 8.98
CA ILE A 4 30.40 57.85 8.97
C ILE A 4 31.05 57.46 10.32
N ARG A 5 31.75 56.39 10.36
CA ARG A 5 33.16 56.06 10.26
C ARG A 5 33.83 55.56 11.57
N PRO A 6 35.08 55.17 11.48
CA PRO A 6 35.65 53.88 11.94
C PRO A 6 36.84 54.08 12.90
N SER A 7 37.47 53.02 13.38
CA SER A 7 38.87 53.06 13.91
C SER A 7 39.41 51.66 14.04
N SER A 8 40.34 51.22 13.30
CA SER A 8 41.80 51.48 13.24
C SER A 8 42.63 50.71 14.27
N LEU A 9 43.47 49.82 13.73
CA LEU A 9 44.92 49.65 13.89
C LEU A 9 45.52 49.23 15.24
N ARG A 10 46.30 48.13 15.26
CA ARG A 10 47.76 48.06 15.31
C ARG A 10 48.21 46.63 15.59
N SER A 11 48.86 45.90 14.66
CA SER A 11 50.32 45.74 14.53
C SER A 11 51.08 45.36 15.81
N ALA A 12 51.55 44.10 15.89
CA ALA A 12 52.77 43.77 16.58
C ALA A 12 53.43 42.57 15.86
N LEU A 13 54.47 42.90 15.09
CA LEU A 13 55.51 41.98 14.64
C LEU A 13 56.29 41.52 15.88
N ALA A 14 56.54 40.21 16.00
CA ALA A 14 57.66 39.68 16.79
C ALA A 14 58.33 38.58 15.96
N MET A 15 59.47 38.96 15.36
CA MET A 15 60.46 38.03 14.87
C MET A 15 61.12 37.36 16.06
N VAL A 16 61.24 36.01 16.03
CA VAL A 16 62.25 35.29 16.79
C VAL A 16 62.88 34.23 15.87
N TRP A 17 64.15 34.27 15.88
CA TRP A 17 65.17 33.60 15.10
C TRP A 17 65.27 32.09 15.25
N LEU A 18 65.64 31.44 14.16
CA LEU A 18 66.30 30.20 13.91
C LEU A 18 66.98 29.49 15.12
N ALA A 19 66.62 28.18 15.20
CA ALA A 19 67.59 27.18 15.63
C ALA A 19 67.47 25.98 14.65
N LEU A 20 68.53 25.87 13.79
CA LEU A 20 68.77 24.69 12.97
C LEU A 20 69.27 23.58 13.90
N SER A 21 68.41 22.57 14.14
CA SER A 21 68.89 21.26 14.61
C SER A 21 68.72 20.27 13.47
N ALA A 22 69.82 19.86 12.89
CA ALA A 22 69.89 18.75 11.98
C ALA A 22 69.54 17.45 12.71
N GLY A 23 68.24 17.10 12.67
CA GLY A 23 67.71 15.79 13.05
C GLY A 23 67.55 14.97 11.79
N GLY A 24 68.37 13.93 11.63
CA GLY A 24 68.26 13.03 10.47
C GLY A 24 66.95 12.46 10.27
N LEU A 25 66.30 12.78 9.13
CA LEU A 25 65.24 12.05 8.60
C LEU A 25 65.74 10.65 8.23
N THR A 26 65.54 9.70 9.13
CA THR A 26 65.53 8.31 8.75
C THR A 26 64.14 8.17 8.00
N ALA A 27 64.24 8.25 6.69
CA ALA A 27 63.15 7.76 5.84
C ALA A 27 62.97 6.26 6.15
N THR A 28 62.07 5.93 7.07
CA THR A 28 61.51 4.60 7.11
C THR A 28 60.80 4.43 5.78
N GLY A 29 61.53 3.80 4.85
CA GLY A 29 60.93 3.30 3.62
C GLY A 29 59.78 2.39 4.01
N GLN A 30 58.56 2.94 4.02
CA GLN A 30 57.35 2.12 3.86
C GLN A 30 57.49 1.46 2.50
N SER A 31 57.91 0.20 2.51
CA SER A 31 57.77 -0.69 1.37
C SER A 31 56.34 -0.47 0.83
N PRO A 32 56.15 -0.25 -0.48
CA PRO A 32 54.80 -0.18 -1.02
C PRO A 32 54.10 -1.46 -0.56
N SER A 33 53.14 -1.32 0.29
CA SER A 33 52.30 -2.44 0.73
C SER A 33 51.85 -3.09 -0.56
N ALA A 34 52.34 -4.32 -0.80
CA ALA A 34 51.91 -5.12 -1.91
C ALA A 34 50.38 -4.95 -2.01
N GLY A 35 49.84 -4.71 -3.23
CA GLY A 35 48.44 -4.33 -3.45
C GLY A 35 47.44 -5.39 -3.04
N TYR A 36 47.56 -5.92 -1.83
CA TYR A 36 46.71 -6.93 -1.22
C TYR A 36 45.89 -6.34 -0.11
N VAL A 37 44.61 -6.77 -0.05
CA VAL A 37 43.69 -6.41 1.04
C VAL A 37 43.12 -7.69 1.63
N THR A 38 43.07 -7.77 2.94
CA THR A 38 42.44 -8.90 3.64
C THR A 38 40.94 -8.76 3.58
N ALA A 39 40.27 -9.76 3.02
CA ALA A 39 38.82 -9.85 2.97
C ALA A 39 38.26 -9.99 4.39
N GLN A 40 37.36 -9.09 4.77
CA GLN A 40 36.79 -9.04 6.11
C GLN A 40 35.29 -9.30 6.09
N LEU A 41 34.73 -9.86 7.18
CA LEU A 41 33.30 -9.94 7.36
C LEU A 41 32.76 -8.54 7.63
N GLY A 42 31.89 -8.10 6.76
CA GLY A 42 31.14 -6.87 6.91
C GLY A 42 29.64 -7.15 7.07
N ALA A 43 28.98 -6.29 7.83
CA ALA A 43 27.55 -6.33 7.96
C ALA A 43 26.93 -5.47 6.85
N VAL A 44 26.03 -6.05 6.07
CA VAL A 44 25.29 -5.37 5.01
C VAL A 44 23.79 -5.60 5.20
N THR A 45 23.02 -4.53 5.03
CA THR A 45 21.55 -4.60 4.97
C THR A 45 21.18 -4.37 3.51
N PRO A 46 20.78 -5.43 2.77
CA PRO A 46 20.31 -5.25 1.41
C PRO A 46 19.06 -4.36 1.39
N GLN A 47 18.98 -3.52 0.39
CA GLN A 47 17.81 -2.68 0.15
C GLN A 47 17.04 -3.25 -1.04
N LEU A 48 15.73 -3.43 -0.84
CA LEU A 48 14.82 -3.91 -1.86
C LEU A 48 14.00 -2.72 -2.30
N GLU A 49 14.09 -2.38 -3.58
CA GLU A 49 13.41 -1.20 -4.14
C GLU A 49 12.26 -1.62 -5.04
N ALA A 50 11.16 -0.89 -4.94
CA ALA A 50 10.00 -1.04 -5.80
C ALA A 50 9.27 0.28 -5.96
N TYR A 51 8.40 0.34 -6.96
CA TYR A 51 7.44 1.42 -7.07
C TYR A 51 6.16 1.04 -6.34
N GLY A 52 5.60 2.02 -5.63
CA GLY A 52 4.37 1.86 -4.87
C GLY A 52 3.41 3.01 -5.06
N GLN A 53 2.14 2.71 -4.82
CA GLN A 53 1.06 3.68 -4.86
C GLN A 53 0.22 3.57 -3.59
N VAL A 54 -0.19 4.74 -3.10
CA VAL A 54 -1.09 4.85 -1.96
C VAL A 54 -2.52 4.65 -2.44
N GLU A 55 -3.18 3.64 -1.91
CA GLU A 55 -4.55 3.27 -2.26
C GLU A 55 -5.44 3.20 -1.02
N PRO A 56 -6.76 3.37 -1.12
CA PRO A 56 -7.67 3.13 -0.01
C PRO A 56 -7.77 1.62 0.28
N ILE A 57 -7.79 1.26 1.56
CA ILE A 57 -7.94 -0.14 2.00
C ILE A 57 -9.31 -0.70 1.59
N THR A 58 -10.34 0.14 1.67
CA THR A 58 -11.71 -0.27 1.37
C THR A 58 -12.40 0.77 0.50
N VAL A 59 -12.94 0.31 -0.60
CA VAL A 59 -13.82 1.07 -1.47
C VAL A 59 -15.19 0.39 -1.52
N LEU A 60 -16.24 1.17 -1.43
CA LEU A 60 -17.62 0.70 -1.50
C LEU A 60 -18.29 1.28 -2.75
N PRO A 61 -18.61 0.45 -3.75
CA PRO A 61 -19.45 0.89 -4.85
C PRO A 61 -20.88 1.04 -4.35
N VAL A 62 -21.50 2.17 -4.64
CA VAL A 62 -22.94 2.38 -4.52
C VAL A 62 -23.54 2.16 -5.89
N SER A 63 -24.26 1.04 -6.04
CA SER A 63 -24.84 0.60 -7.30
C SER A 63 -26.36 0.73 -7.29
N ALA A 64 -26.93 0.92 -8.48
CA ALA A 64 -28.36 0.96 -8.66
C ALA A 64 -28.99 -0.40 -8.33
N ALA A 65 -29.95 -0.43 -7.41
CA ALA A 65 -30.68 -1.65 -7.04
C ALA A 65 -31.74 -2.02 -8.08
N GLN A 66 -32.22 -1.05 -8.87
CA GLN A 66 -33.20 -1.19 -9.94
C GLN A 66 -32.76 -0.38 -11.16
N ALA A 67 -33.26 -0.77 -12.34
CA ALA A 67 -33.07 0.03 -13.54
C ALA A 67 -33.92 1.30 -13.46
N GLY A 68 -33.35 2.44 -13.85
CA GLY A 68 -34.10 3.71 -13.81
C GLY A 68 -33.23 4.88 -14.19
N VAL A 69 -33.81 6.06 -14.18
CA VAL A 69 -33.14 7.32 -14.44
C VAL A 69 -32.72 7.94 -13.11
N ILE A 70 -31.43 8.28 -12.99
CA ILE A 70 -30.90 8.96 -11.82
C ILE A 70 -31.50 10.37 -11.72
N ALA A 71 -31.91 10.76 -10.53
CA ALA A 71 -32.37 12.11 -10.24
C ALA A 71 -31.81 12.59 -8.88
N GLY A 72 -31.45 13.89 -8.84
CA GLY A 72 -30.99 14.53 -7.63
C GLY A 72 -29.57 14.13 -7.21
N LEU A 73 -28.75 13.67 -8.13
CA LEU A 73 -27.35 13.35 -7.87
C LEU A 73 -26.50 14.63 -7.75
N ASN A 74 -26.44 15.18 -6.53
CA ASN A 74 -25.71 16.41 -6.23
C ASN A 74 -24.37 16.16 -5.53
N THR A 75 -23.83 14.96 -5.66
CA THR A 75 -22.62 14.52 -4.98
C THR A 75 -21.40 14.70 -5.86
N LEU A 76 -20.33 15.33 -5.32
CA LEU A 76 -19.09 15.57 -6.03
C LEU A 76 -17.96 14.73 -5.44
N PRO A 77 -16.94 14.35 -6.23
CA PRO A 77 -15.72 13.74 -5.70
C PRO A 77 -15.08 14.59 -4.61
N GLY A 78 -14.61 13.97 -3.54
CA GLY A 78 -14.05 14.63 -2.37
C GLY A 78 -15.07 15.01 -1.28
N MET A 79 -16.38 14.98 -1.54
CA MET A 79 -17.40 15.27 -0.53
C MET A 79 -17.46 14.16 0.52
N HIS A 80 -17.69 14.56 1.79
CA HIS A 80 -17.97 13.64 2.88
C HIS A 80 -19.46 13.36 2.97
N VAL A 81 -19.81 12.09 3.03
CA VAL A 81 -21.19 11.61 3.21
C VAL A 81 -21.30 10.83 4.51
N ARG A 82 -22.49 10.86 5.14
CA ARG A 82 -22.79 10.13 6.36
C ARG A 82 -23.54 8.83 6.00
N GLU A 83 -23.40 7.84 6.86
CA GLU A 83 -24.21 6.63 6.78
C GLU A 83 -25.70 6.96 6.70
N GLY A 84 -26.42 6.32 5.76
CA GLY A 84 -27.83 6.56 5.49
C GLY A 84 -28.14 7.86 4.73
N GLN A 85 -27.12 8.71 4.44
CA GLN A 85 -27.34 9.92 3.67
C GLN A 85 -27.78 9.56 2.25
N GLU A 86 -28.88 10.16 1.82
CA GLU A 86 -29.38 10.05 0.47
C GLU A 86 -28.45 10.76 -0.51
N LEU A 87 -28.09 10.07 -1.59
CA LEU A 87 -27.15 10.53 -2.61
C LEU A 87 -27.85 10.83 -3.95
N ALA A 88 -28.87 10.04 -4.29
CA ALA A 88 -29.69 10.18 -5.48
C ALA A 88 -30.95 9.33 -5.36
N HIS A 89 -31.91 9.56 -6.23
CA HIS A 89 -33.08 8.68 -6.43
C HIS A 89 -33.07 8.05 -7.81
N LEU A 90 -33.72 6.92 -7.92
CA LEU A 90 -34.04 6.29 -9.20
C LEU A 90 -35.47 6.60 -9.58
N ASN A 91 -35.69 7.20 -10.74
CA ASN A 91 -36.95 7.49 -11.31
C ASN A 91 -37.17 6.65 -12.58
N GLY A 92 -38.45 6.47 -12.95
CA GLY A 92 -38.82 5.76 -14.17
C GLY A 92 -40.24 5.23 -14.12
N PRO A 93 -40.80 4.89 -15.28
CA PRO A 93 -42.19 4.40 -15.33
C PRO A 93 -42.39 3.10 -14.55
N GLU A 94 -41.42 2.16 -14.65
CA GLU A 94 -41.48 0.87 -13.95
C GLU A 94 -41.38 1.04 -12.43
N ILE A 95 -40.48 1.87 -11.96
CA ILE A 95 -40.31 2.19 -10.55
C ILE A 95 -41.51 2.89 -10.00
N THR A 96 -42.10 3.84 -10.76
CA THR A 96 -43.31 4.55 -10.37
C THR A 96 -44.52 3.58 -10.27
N ALA A 97 -44.66 2.64 -11.23
CA ALA A 97 -45.69 1.62 -11.19
C ALA A 97 -45.55 0.71 -9.97
N LEU A 98 -44.32 0.25 -9.67
CA LEU A 98 -44.04 -0.60 -8.50
C LEU A 98 -44.39 0.11 -7.18
N ARG A 99 -44.01 1.39 -7.04
CA ARG A 99 -44.39 2.21 -5.88
C ARG A 99 -45.89 2.36 -5.73
N LEU A 100 -46.59 2.75 -6.82
CA LEU A 100 -48.04 2.92 -6.79
C LEU A 100 -48.76 1.63 -6.44
N GLN A 101 -48.32 0.48 -6.96
CA GLN A 101 -48.84 -0.83 -6.62
C GLN A 101 -48.67 -1.12 -5.12
N SER A 102 -47.47 -0.96 -4.60
CA SER A 102 -47.19 -1.20 -3.17
C SER A 102 -47.97 -0.28 -2.24
N GLU A 103 -48.17 1.00 -2.63
CA GLU A 103 -49.04 1.92 -1.91
C GLU A 103 -50.53 1.48 -1.94
N ALA A 104 -50.98 0.92 -3.08
CA ALA A 104 -52.36 0.38 -3.18
C ALA A 104 -52.53 -0.85 -2.29
N ASP A 105 -51.53 -1.73 -2.22
CA ASP A 105 -51.55 -2.91 -1.36
C ASP A 105 -51.62 -2.53 0.13
N VAL A 106 -50.88 -1.52 0.56
CA VAL A 106 -50.95 -0.98 1.92
C VAL A 106 -52.35 -0.42 2.21
N ARG A 107 -52.92 0.36 1.28
CA ARG A 107 -54.30 0.90 1.46
C ARG A 107 -55.35 -0.20 1.56
N SER A 108 -55.24 -1.26 0.73
CA SER A 108 -56.10 -2.42 0.76
C SER A 108 -56.02 -3.18 2.09
N ALA A 109 -54.80 -3.49 2.53
CA ALA A 109 -54.55 -4.18 3.81
C ALA A 109 -55.03 -3.35 5.02
N GLN A 110 -54.84 -2.04 4.98
CA GLN A 110 -55.36 -1.11 6.01
C GLN A 110 -56.87 -1.14 6.10
N ALA A 111 -57.58 -1.16 4.93
CA ALA A 111 -59.03 -1.24 4.89
C ALA A 111 -59.53 -2.60 5.47
N GLN A 112 -58.87 -3.70 5.13
CA GLN A 112 -59.17 -5.03 5.66
C GLN A 112 -59.00 -5.09 7.19
N LEU A 113 -57.89 -4.54 7.69
CA LEU A 113 -57.64 -4.46 9.13
C LEU A 113 -58.72 -3.63 9.85
N SER A 114 -59.10 -2.49 9.27
CA SER A 114 -60.15 -1.65 9.80
C SER A 114 -61.51 -2.38 9.85
N ALA A 115 -61.86 -3.11 8.79
CA ALA A 115 -63.09 -3.92 8.74
C ALA A 115 -63.06 -5.06 9.79
N ALA A 116 -61.93 -5.78 9.91
CA ALA A 116 -61.76 -6.84 10.92
C ALA A 116 -61.91 -6.31 12.35
N ARG A 117 -61.29 -5.17 12.65
CA ARG A 117 -61.42 -4.51 13.98
C ARG A 117 -62.84 -4.08 14.29
N LYS A 118 -63.58 -3.53 13.30
CA LYS A 118 -65.00 -3.18 13.46
C LYS A 118 -65.84 -4.45 13.72
N SER A 119 -65.62 -5.54 12.97
CA SER A 119 -66.31 -6.82 13.16
C SER A 119 -66.04 -7.35 14.58
N LEU A 120 -64.82 -7.36 15.03
CA LEU A 120 -64.49 -7.77 16.42
C LEU A 120 -65.18 -6.92 17.48
N ALA A 121 -65.26 -5.61 17.29
CA ALA A 121 -65.97 -4.71 18.20
C ALA A 121 -67.48 -5.06 18.28
N ILE A 122 -68.11 -5.33 17.12
CA ILE A 122 -69.53 -5.77 17.04
C ILE A 122 -69.74 -7.11 17.76
N GLN A 123 -68.79 -8.11 17.51
CA GLN A 123 -68.91 -9.43 18.15
C GLN A 123 -68.74 -9.36 19.68
N ARG A 124 -67.85 -8.51 20.18
CA ARG A 124 -67.69 -8.26 21.62
C ARG A 124 -68.91 -7.60 22.25
N GLN A 125 -69.50 -6.63 21.58
CA GLN A 125 -70.78 -6.00 22.01
C GLN A 125 -71.97 -7.00 22.04
N GLN A 126 -72.10 -7.80 21.00
CA GLN A 126 -73.15 -8.84 20.91
C GLN A 126 -72.94 -9.91 22.00
N LEU A 127 -71.68 -10.31 22.31
CA LEU A 127 -71.42 -11.24 23.40
C LEU A 127 -71.84 -10.66 24.75
N ALA A 128 -71.54 -9.38 25.00
CA ALA A 128 -71.94 -8.69 26.23
C ALA A 128 -73.50 -8.64 26.38
N SER A 129 -74.19 -8.61 25.25
CA SER A 129 -75.65 -8.66 25.22
C SER A 129 -76.27 -10.08 25.09
N HIS A 130 -75.38 -11.13 25.26
CA HIS A 130 -75.75 -12.54 25.13
C HIS A 130 -76.29 -12.94 23.71
N LEU A 131 -75.99 -12.18 22.68
CA LEU A 131 -76.42 -12.38 21.28
C LEU A 131 -75.33 -13.02 20.41
N SER A 132 -74.13 -13.33 20.98
CA SER A 132 -72.99 -13.99 20.29
C SER A 132 -72.31 -15.00 21.21
N THR A 133 -71.44 -15.81 20.66
CA THR A 133 -70.65 -16.83 21.36
C THR A 133 -69.20 -16.42 21.58
N ARG A 134 -68.51 -16.98 22.61
CA ARG A 134 -67.09 -16.79 22.78
C ARG A 134 -66.27 -17.25 21.57
N GLN A 135 -66.73 -18.31 20.90
CA GLN A 135 -66.09 -18.82 19.69
C GLN A 135 -66.13 -17.79 18.55
N ALA A 136 -67.24 -17.07 18.37
CA ALA A 136 -67.34 -16.01 17.36
C ALA A 136 -66.37 -14.83 17.65
N VAL A 137 -66.19 -14.49 18.94
CA VAL A 137 -65.22 -13.47 19.33
C VAL A 137 -63.80 -13.95 19.03
N HIS A 138 -63.44 -15.20 19.37
CA HIS A 138 -62.09 -15.76 19.06
C HIS A 138 -61.85 -15.84 17.55
N GLN A 139 -62.83 -16.16 16.73
CA GLN A 139 -62.73 -16.11 15.27
C GLN A 139 -62.47 -14.69 14.77
N ALA A 140 -63.19 -13.70 15.31
CA ALA A 140 -62.99 -12.30 14.96
C ALA A 140 -61.59 -11.78 15.44
N GLU A 141 -61.12 -12.22 16.58
CA GLU A 141 -59.76 -11.93 17.05
C GLU A 141 -58.68 -12.52 16.13
N SER A 142 -58.89 -13.77 15.68
CA SER A 142 -57.99 -14.39 14.71
C SER A 142 -58.01 -13.64 13.36
N ALA A 143 -59.18 -13.18 12.91
CA ALA A 143 -59.32 -12.36 11.69
C ALA A 143 -58.59 -11.01 11.81
N VAL A 144 -58.63 -10.37 12.98
CA VAL A 144 -57.88 -9.15 13.23
C VAL A 144 -56.35 -9.43 13.20
N ALA A 145 -55.89 -10.53 13.83
CA ALA A 145 -54.49 -10.91 13.81
C ALA A 145 -53.96 -11.17 12.39
N GLN A 146 -54.78 -11.89 11.56
CA GLN A 146 -54.42 -12.12 10.15
C GLN A 146 -54.38 -10.81 9.33
N ALA A 147 -55.37 -9.94 9.49
CA ALA A 147 -55.38 -8.64 8.80
C ALA A 147 -54.23 -7.71 9.25
N GLN A 148 -53.86 -7.76 10.53
CA GLN A 148 -52.70 -7.02 11.05
C GLN A 148 -51.39 -7.52 10.38
N THR A 149 -51.19 -8.84 10.34
CA THR A 149 -50.00 -9.42 9.67
C THR A 149 -49.96 -9.04 8.18
N SER A 150 -51.11 -9.05 7.48
CA SER A 150 -51.15 -8.63 6.08
C SER A 150 -50.79 -7.15 5.90
N PHE A 151 -51.28 -6.28 6.80
CA PHE A 151 -50.95 -4.87 6.80
C PHE A 151 -49.42 -4.64 7.06
N ASP A 152 -48.87 -5.29 8.06
CA ASP A 152 -47.45 -5.17 8.41
C ASP A 152 -46.54 -5.64 7.26
N ASN A 153 -46.93 -6.74 6.57
CA ASN A 153 -46.23 -7.24 5.39
C ASN A 153 -46.30 -6.25 4.22
N ALA A 154 -47.48 -5.68 3.92
CA ALA A 154 -47.63 -4.70 2.86
C ALA A 154 -46.83 -3.42 3.15
N GLN A 155 -46.80 -2.98 4.41
CA GLN A 155 -46.01 -1.82 4.84
C GLN A 155 -44.50 -2.08 4.70
N SER A 156 -44.04 -3.26 5.12
CA SER A 156 -42.63 -3.65 4.97
C SER A 156 -42.22 -3.73 3.50
N HIS A 157 -43.10 -4.23 2.64
CA HIS A 157 -42.84 -4.27 1.20
C HIS A 157 -42.76 -2.87 0.59
N LEU A 158 -43.62 -1.94 0.92
CA LEU A 158 -43.56 -0.55 0.47
C LEU A 158 -42.23 0.11 0.93
N GLN A 159 -41.83 -0.14 2.17
CA GLN A 159 -40.55 0.34 2.69
C GLN A 159 -39.35 -0.20 1.91
N ALA A 160 -39.35 -1.50 1.57
CA ALA A 160 -38.32 -2.12 0.74
C ALA A 160 -38.25 -1.49 -0.66
N VAL A 161 -39.44 -1.23 -1.28
CA VAL A 161 -39.49 -0.53 -2.56
C VAL A 161 -38.89 0.87 -2.47
N HIS A 162 -39.21 1.63 -1.44
CA HIS A 162 -38.59 2.95 -1.23
C HIS A 162 -37.08 2.86 -1.08
N GLN A 163 -36.54 1.85 -0.34
CA GLN A 163 -35.10 1.64 -0.20
C GLN A 163 -34.44 1.28 -1.52
N MET A 164 -35.08 0.52 -2.40
CA MET A 164 -34.57 0.19 -3.74
C MET A 164 -34.51 1.40 -4.68
N MET A 165 -35.38 2.38 -4.46
CA MET A 165 -35.47 3.60 -5.27
C MET A 165 -34.45 4.66 -4.83
N THR A 166 -33.90 4.57 -3.63
CA THR A 166 -33.03 5.58 -3.05
C THR A 166 -31.60 5.04 -3.00
N LEU A 167 -30.67 5.75 -3.63
CA LEU A 167 -29.27 5.50 -3.45
C LEU A 167 -28.78 6.23 -2.20
N SER A 168 -28.42 5.48 -1.17
CA SER A 168 -27.93 6.03 0.08
C SER A 168 -26.50 5.53 0.38
N ALA A 169 -25.77 6.29 1.15
CA ALA A 169 -24.43 5.91 1.61
C ALA A 169 -24.53 4.76 2.63
N PRO A 170 -23.91 3.59 2.37
CA PRO A 170 -23.99 2.43 3.28
C PRO A 170 -23.14 2.61 4.54
N ALA A 171 -22.23 3.61 4.54
CA ALA A 171 -21.37 3.97 5.66
C ALA A 171 -20.93 5.44 5.54
N SER A 172 -20.48 6.03 6.64
CA SER A 172 -19.82 7.34 6.59
C SER A 172 -18.51 7.22 5.82
N ALA A 173 -18.36 8.03 4.75
CA ALA A 173 -17.30 7.87 3.75
C ALA A 173 -17.00 9.18 3.02
N THR A 174 -15.91 9.17 2.25
CA THR A 174 -15.60 10.22 1.26
C THR A 174 -15.90 9.70 -0.14
N VAL A 175 -16.54 10.51 -0.97
CA VAL A 175 -16.80 10.17 -2.37
C VAL A 175 -15.48 10.16 -3.14
N LEU A 176 -15.14 9.02 -3.73
CA LEU A 176 -13.93 8.84 -4.50
C LEU A 176 -14.17 9.20 -5.97
N THR A 177 -15.18 8.57 -6.58
CA THR A 177 -15.58 8.82 -7.96
C THR A 177 -17.09 8.86 -8.08
N VAL A 178 -17.58 9.64 -9.06
CA VAL A 178 -18.97 9.63 -9.50
C VAL A 178 -18.96 9.11 -10.93
N ASN A 179 -19.60 7.96 -11.16
CA ASN A 179 -19.53 7.21 -12.41
C ASN A 179 -20.77 7.36 -13.29
N ALA A 180 -21.75 8.13 -12.82
CA ALA A 180 -22.99 8.41 -13.56
C ALA A 180 -23.40 9.87 -13.36
N THR A 181 -24.28 10.35 -14.22
CA THR A 181 -24.75 11.74 -14.19
C THR A 181 -26.24 11.82 -13.88
N ASP A 182 -26.66 12.99 -13.38
CA ASP A 182 -28.07 13.26 -13.18
C ASP A 182 -28.80 13.20 -14.52
N GLY A 183 -29.94 12.51 -14.59
CA GLY A 183 -30.67 12.23 -15.82
C GLY A 183 -30.20 10.99 -16.61
N GLU A 184 -29.16 10.29 -16.19
CA GLU A 184 -28.65 9.10 -16.86
C GLU A 184 -29.53 7.87 -16.54
N LEU A 185 -29.76 7.05 -17.57
CA LEU A 185 -30.41 5.75 -17.41
C LEU A 185 -29.40 4.72 -16.95
N VAL A 186 -29.65 4.11 -15.81
CA VAL A 186 -28.79 3.06 -15.23
C VAL A 186 -29.49 1.72 -15.17
N SER A 187 -28.67 0.67 -15.28
CA SER A 187 -29.09 -0.72 -15.17
C SER A 187 -28.92 -1.24 -13.74
N VAL A 188 -29.62 -2.34 -13.42
CA VAL A 188 -29.44 -3.04 -12.13
C VAL A 188 -27.97 -3.45 -11.92
N GLY A 189 -27.41 -3.13 -10.76
CA GLY A 189 -26.02 -3.43 -10.42
C GLY A 189 -24.99 -2.45 -10.97
N GLN A 190 -25.38 -1.48 -11.80
CA GLN A 190 -24.46 -0.47 -12.33
C GLN A 190 -23.97 0.43 -11.20
N PRO A 191 -22.62 0.59 -11.05
CA PRO A 191 -22.06 1.47 -10.04
C PRO A 191 -22.31 2.94 -10.42
N VAL A 192 -22.97 3.67 -9.53
CA VAL A 192 -23.26 5.11 -9.71
C VAL A 192 -22.17 5.96 -9.11
N LEU A 193 -21.63 5.57 -7.97
CA LEU A 193 -20.50 6.23 -7.33
C LEU A 193 -19.71 5.25 -6.49
N THR A 194 -18.47 5.64 -6.17
CA THR A 194 -17.57 4.84 -5.33
C THR A 194 -17.22 5.65 -4.09
N LEU A 195 -17.38 5.02 -2.93
CA LEU A 195 -17.09 5.62 -1.63
C LEU A 195 -15.82 5.01 -1.04
N GLN A 196 -15.01 5.85 -0.42
CA GLN A 196 -13.88 5.45 0.41
C GLN A 196 -14.31 5.51 1.87
N THR A 197 -14.48 4.34 2.50
CA THR A 197 -14.80 4.26 3.93
C THR A 197 -13.55 4.46 4.76
N ALA A 198 -13.61 5.33 5.75
CA ALA A 198 -12.52 5.72 6.64
C ALA A 198 -11.24 6.16 5.89
N ASN A 199 -10.49 7.10 6.45
CA ASN A 199 -9.19 7.56 5.93
C ASN A 199 -8.08 6.50 6.11
N ARG A 200 -8.38 5.23 5.91
CA ARG A 200 -7.41 4.14 5.99
C ARG A 200 -6.84 3.88 4.61
N LEU A 201 -5.66 4.41 4.43
CA LEU A 201 -4.86 4.18 3.23
C LEU A 201 -3.77 3.16 3.54
N TRP A 202 -3.36 2.42 2.56
CA TRP A 202 -2.17 1.60 2.57
C TRP A 202 -1.29 1.95 1.38
N LEU A 203 -0.03 1.60 1.46
CA LEU A 203 0.89 1.67 0.35
C LEU A 203 1.01 0.28 -0.26
N LYS A 204 0.67 0.17 -1.53
CA LYS A 204 0.78 -1.06 -2.29
C LYS A 204 1.97 -0.94 -3.24
N ALA A 205 2.97 -1.80 -3.07
CA ALA A 205 4.14 -1.87 -3.94
C ALA A 205 4.27 -3.25 -4.56
N THR A 206 4.79 -3.32 -5.78
CA THR A 206 4.97 -4.59 -6.49
C THR A 206 6.46 -4.89 -6.59
N TYR A 207 6.86 -6.01 -6.01
CA TYR A 207 8.22 -6.53 -6.06
C TYR A 207 8.32 -7.70 -7.03
N TYR A 208 9.52 -7.94 -7.58
CA TYR A 208 9.77 -8.95 -8.60
C TYR A 208 10.97 -9.83 -8.28
N GLY A 209 10.99 -11.03 -8.85
CA GLY A 209 12.16 -11.90 -8.88
C GLY A 209 12.63 -12.40 -7.50
N ALA A 210 13.94 -12.41 -7.29
CA ALA A 210 14.56 -12.99 -6.10
C ALA A 210 14.21 -12.23 -4.79
N ASP A 211 13.89 -10.95 -4.88
CA ASP A 211 13.57 -10.08 -3.75
C ASP A 211 12.33 -10.55 -2.99
N LEU A 212 11.37 -11.18 -3.69
CA LEU A 212 10.15 -11.71 -3.10
C LEU A 212 10.43 -12.68 -1.95
N SER A 213 11.44 -13.54 -2.11
CA SER A 213 11.79 -14.52 -1.10
C SER A 213 12.33 -13.92 0.20
N ALA A 214 12.78 -12.68 0.17
CA ALA A 214 13.35 -11.97 1.31
C ALA A 214 12.31 -11.17 2.10
N ILE A 215 11.15 -10.82 1.49
CA ILE A 215 10.15 -9.94 2.10
C ILE A 215 9.33 -10.69 3.14
N ARG A 216 9.14 -10.08 4.31
CA ARG A 216 8.35 -10.60 5.43
C ARG A 216 7.51 -9.50 6.05
N VAL A 217 6.37 -9.87 6.61
CA VAL A 217 5.55 -8.98 7.44
C VAL A 217 6.38 -8.46 8.60
N GLY A 218 6.23 -7.17 8.93
CA GLY A 218 6.99 -6.46 9.95
C GLY A 218 8.32 -5.86 9.46
N MET A 219 8.71 -6.08 8.19
CA MET A 219 9.88 -5.41 7.62
C MET A 219 9.65 -3.91 7.53
N LYS A 220 10.67 -3.16 7.94
CA LYS A 220 10.65 -1.70 7.92
C LYS A 220 11.33 -1.16 6.67
N GLY A 221 10.84 -0.02 6.23
CA GLY A 221 11.36 0.67 5.07
C GLY A 221 10.96 2.14 5.05
N SER A 222 11.11 2.74 3.90
CA SER A 222 10.73 4.12 3.64
C SER A 222 10.03 4.24 2.29
N PHE A 223 9.08 5.13 2.22
CA PHE A 223 8.42 5.56 0.99
C PHE A 223 8.85 6.98 0.68
N LEU A 224 9.38 7.19 -0.51
CA LEU A 224 9.76 8.49 -1.04
C LEU A 224 8.76 8.87 -2.14
N PRO A 225 7.88 9.85 -1.89
CA PRO A 225 6.95 10.34 -2.89
C PRO A 225 7.66 10.92 -4.12
N ALA A 226 7.04 10.79 -5.29
CA ALA A 226 7.62 11.24 -6.55
C ALA A 226 7.69 12.77 -6.68
N ASP A 227 6.97 13.51 -5.87
CA ASP A 227 7.00 14.98 -5.78
C ASP A 227 8.21 15.53 -5.01
N ASN A 228 9.19 14.68 -4.66
CA ASN A 228 10.33 14.98 -3.78
C ASN A 228 9.92 15.39 -2.36
N GLY A 229 8.80 14.88 -1.89
CA GLY A 229 8.35 15.04 -0.52
C GLY A 229 9.30 14.42 0.52
N GLU A 230 8.95 14.56 1.78
CA GLU A 230 9.70 13.97 2.87
C GLU A 230 9.53 12.43 2.88
N SER A 231 10.62 11.72 3.14
CA SER A 231 10.61 10.25 3.24
C SER A 231 9.74 9.78 4.40
N ILE A 232 8.76 8.94 4.10
CA ILE A 232 7.76 8.44 5.03
C ILE A 232 8.15 7.03 5.49
N PRO A 233 8.34 6.78 6.80
CA PRO A 233 8.65 5.46 7.31
C PRO A 233 7.43 4.54 7.20
N VAL A 234 7.66 3.35 6.64
CA VAL A 234 6.63 2.33 6.39
C VAL A 234 7.03 0.98 6.96
N GLU A 235 6.03 0.13 7.18
CA GLU A 235 6.21 -1.25 7.62
C GLU A 235 5.30 -2.18 6.81
N VAL A 236 5.83 -3.33 6.42
CA VAL A 236 5.07 -4.36 5.70
C VAL A 236 3.98 -4.91 6.61
N SER A 237 2.73 -4.69 6.23
CA SER A 237 1.56 -5.17 6.95
C SER A 237 1.03 -6.50 6.41
N ALA A 238 1.18 -6.74 5.10
CA ALA A 238 0.76 -7.99 4.46
C ALA A 238 1.57 -8.29 3.20
N VAL A 239 1.78 -9.58 2.97
CA VAL A 239 2.30 -10.17 1.73
C VAL A 239 1.18 -11.01 1.16
N PHE A 240 0.76 -10.76 -0.08
CA PHE A 240 -0.46 -11.38 -0.62
C PHE A 240 -0.29 -12.84 -1.02
N GLY A 241 0.94 -13.32 -1.21
CA GLY A 241 1.23 -14.73 -1.52
C GLY A 241 0.75 -15.17 -2.92
N SER A 242 0.46 -14.21 -3.80
CA SER A 242 -0.01 -14.48 -5.15
C SER A 242 0.75 -13.64 -6.17
N LEU A 243 1.23 -14.30 -7.23
CA LEU A 243 1.91 -13.62 -8.32
C LEU A 243 0.90 -13.02 -9.29
N MET A 244 1.17 -11.77 -9.70
CA MET A 244 0.45 -11.11 -10.78
C MET A 244 0.87 -11.67 -12.15
N ALA A 245 0.12 -11.36 -13.21
CA ALA A 245 0.42 -11.81 -14.58
C ALA A 245 1.84 -11.47 -15.07
N GLY A 246 2.49 -10.44 -14.50
CA GLY A 246 3.88 -10.06 -14.78
C GLY A 246 4.93 -10.71 -13.87
N GLY A 247 4.57 -11.70 -13.03
CA GLY A 247 5.51 -12.37 -12.11
C GLY A 247 5.88 -11.56 -10.86
N GLY A 248 5.24 -10.41 -10.65
CA GLY A 248 5.39 -9.61 -9.43
C GLY A 248 4.39 -9.99 -8.36
N GLU A 249 4.72 -9.72 -7.11
CA GLU A 249 3.84 -9.87 -5.95
C GLU A 249 3.56 -8.52 -5.31
N SER A 250 2.29 -8.28 -4.98
CA SER A 250 1.90 -7.08 -4.27
C SER A 250 2.17 -7.20 -2.78
N ILE A 251 2.76 -6.16 -2.23
CA ILE A 251 3.07 -6.03 -0.80
C ILE A 251 2.33 -4.81 -0.27
N ALA A 252 1.58 -5.01 0.81
CA ALA A 252 0.89 -3.93 1.50
C ALA A 252 1.71 -3.41 2.67
N MET A 253 1.76 -2.10 2.81
CA MET A 253 2.50 -1.41 3.87
C MET A 253 1.65 -0.34 4.53
N VAL A 254 1.99 -0.03 5.77
CA VAL A 254 1.34 1.02 6.56
C VAL A 254 2.37 2.03 7.06
N ILE A 255 1.92 3.26 7.33
CA ILE A 255 2.75 4.28 7.97
C ILE A 255 3.03 3.88 9.42
N THR A 256 4.28 3.98 9.84
CA THR A 256 4.67 3.73 11.24
C THR A 256 4.74 5.01 12.08
N ASN A 257 4.90 6.16 11.44
CA ASN A 257 4.91 7.45 12.13
C ASN A 257 3.54 8.14 12.05
N PRO A 258 2.81 8.36 13.16
CA PRO A 258 1.48 8.96 13.15
C PRO A 258 1.45 10.42 12.70
N ARG A 259 2.61 11.09 12.63
CA ARG A 259 2.72 12.48 12.11
C ARG A 259 2.83 12.52 10.59
N SER A 260 3.27 11.45 9.97
CA SER A 260 3.35 11.35 8.52
C SER A 260 1.96 11.14 7.93
N ARG A 261 1.69 11.76 6.80
CA ARG A 261 0.43 11.63 6.07
C ARG A 261 0.75 11.33 4.63
N TRP A 262 -0.08 10.56 3.99
CA TRP A 262 -0.06 10.34 2.56
C TRP A 262 -1.45 10.57 1.98
N MET A 263 -1.51 10.80 0.69
CA MET A 263 -2.76 11.06 -0.02
C MET A 263 -3.10 9.87 -0.92
N ASN A 264 -4.40 9.66 -1.12
CA ASN A 264 -4.84 8.66 -2.10
C ASN A 264 -4.32 9.00 -3.49
N GLY A 265 -3.77 8.00 -4.19
CA GLY A 265 -3.17 8.17 -5.51
C GLY A 265 -1.71 8.60 -5.51
N GLU A 266 -1.13 8.91 -4.35
CA GLU A 266 0.28 9.28 -4.22
C GLU A 266 1.17 8.12 -4.67
N PHE A 267 2.16 8.43 -5.52
CA PHE A 267 3.05 7.46 -6.15
C PHE A 267 4.50 7.78 -5.77
N GLY A 268 5.33 6.75 -5.64
CA GLY A 268 6.73 6.95 -5.29
C GLY A 268 7.54 5.66 -5.22
N THR A 269 8.78 5.80 -4.73
CA THR A 269 9.70 4.69 -4.54
C THR A 269 9.65 4.16 -3.11
N VAL A 270 9.56 2.87 -2.97
CA VAL A 270 9.58 2.16 -1.70
C VAL A 270 10.90 1.43 -1.56
N THR A 271 11.59 1.67 -0.46
CA THR A 271 12.83 0.98 -0.10
C THR A 271 12.62 0.19 1.19
N LEU A 272 12.61 -1.15 1.11
CA LEU A 272 12.58 -2.03 2.27
C LEU A 272 13.98 -2.44 2.70
N ASN A 273 14.23 -2.48 3.99
CA ASN A 273 15.49 -2.95 4.57
C ASN A 273 15.39 -4.45 4.85
N ALA A 274 16.07 -5.26 4.04
CA ALA A 274 16.16 -6.69 4.29
C ALA A 274 16.96 -6.99 5.57
N PRO A 275 16.83 -8.19 6.16
CA PRO A 275 17.59 -8.58 7.33
C PRO A 275 19.10 -8.42 7.10
N GLN A 276 19.79 -7.88 8.11
CA GLN A 276 21.24 -7.72 8.07
C GLN A 276 21.93 -9.07 7.86
N ARG A 277 22.81 -9.13 6.88
CA ARG A 277 23.64 -10.31 6.58
C ARG A 277 25.10 -10.00 6.82
N ARG A 278 25.87 -10.99 7.27
CA ARG A 278 27.32 -10.89 7.34
C ARG A 278 27.91 -11.56 6.12
N LEU A 279 28.51 -10.78 5.26
CA LEU A 279 29.12 -11.23 4.01
C LEU A 279 30.59 -10.81 3.96
N VAL A 280 31.37 -11.50 3.15
CA VAL A 280 32.79 -11.16 2.95
C VAL A 280 32.87 -9.94 2.06
N ALA A 281 33.43 -8.86 2.56
CA ALA A 281 33.65 -7.61 1.83
C ALA A 281 35.04 -7.59 1.17
N VAL A 282 35.04 -7.21 -0.11
CA VAL A 282 36.27 -6.97 -0.89
C VAL A 282 36.19 -5.60 -1.57
N PRO A 283 37.32 -4.92 -1.84
CA PRO A 283 37.27 -3.73 -2.67
C PRO A 283 36.72 -4.03 -4.06
N THR A 284 35.75 -3.25 -4.56
CA THR A 284 35.11 -3.47 -5.86
C THR A 284 36.11 -3.58 -7.01
N ARG A 285 37.22 -2.86 -6.93
CA ARG A 285 38.33 -2.89 -7.91
C ARG A 285 39.14 -4.21 -7.95
N SER A 286 38.95 -5.12 -6.97
CA SER A 286 39.54 -6.45 -6.98
C SER A 286 38.74 -7.48 -7.76
N LEU A 287 37.51 -7.14 -8.18
CA LEU A 287 36.64 -7.99 -8.93
C LEU A 287 36.99 -7.95 -10.43
N ILE A 288 37.04 -9.10 -11.04
CA ILE A 288 37.34 -9.29 -12.45
C ILE A 288 36.13 -10.04 -13.08
N LEU A 289 35.58 -9.44 -14.12
CA LEU A 289 34.54 -10.13 -14.93
C LEU A 289 35.23 -10.74 -16.15
N ASP A 290 35.18 -12.07 -16.24
CA ASP A 290 35.66 -12.80 -17.41
C ASP A 290 34.66 -13.90 -17.80
N GLN A 291 34.34 -13.98 -19.08
CA GLN A 291 33.40 -14.94 -19.67
C GLN A 291 32.08 -15.08 -18.89
N GLY A 292 31.53 -13.95 -18.41
CA GLY A 292 30.28 -13.92 -17.66
C GLY A 292 30.37 -14.43 -16.21
N LYS A 293 31.57 -14.69 -15.70
CA LYS A 293 31.84 -15.08 -14.31
C LYS A 293 32.68 -14.05 -13.61
N TRP A 294 32.46 -13.90 -12.31
CA TRP A 294 33.23 -13.00 -11.47
C TRP A 294 34.35 -13.76 -10.78
N TRP A 295 35.53 -13.14 -10.75
CA TRP A 295 36.76 -13.68 -10.17
C TRP A 295 37.43 -12.67 -9.26
N VAL A 296 38.20 -13.18 -8.29
CA VAL A 296 39.17 -12.42 -7.51
C VAL A 296 40.51 -13.15 -7.57
N MET A 297 41.59 -12.40 -7.54
CA MET A 297 42.93 -13.00 -7.41
C MET A 297 43.24 -13.13 -5.92
N VAL A 298 43.40 -14.37 -5.46
CA VAL A 298 43.72 -14.71 -4.07
C VAL A 298 45.21 -14.91 -3.94
N HIS A 299 45.80 -14.20 -2.97
CA HIS A 299 47.23 -14.39 -2.62
C HIS A 299 47.42 -15.60 -1.70
N THR A 300 48.29 -16.50 -2.07
CA THR A 300 48.63 -17.71 -1.31
C THR A 300 50.15 -17.85 -1.19
N ALA A 301 50.64 -18.71 -0.30
CA ALA A 301 52.07 -19.02 -0.16
C ALA A 301 52.72 -19.56 -1.44
N GLN A 302 51.91 -20.08 -2.37
CA GLN A 302 52.35 -20.62 -3.68
C GLN A 302 52.16 -19.64 -4.84
N GLY A 303 51.75 -18.39 -4.55
CA GLY A 303 51.48 -17.35 -5.53
C GLY A 303 50.01 -16.98 -5.65
N ASP A 304 49.72 -16.09 -6.59
CA ASP A 304 48.38 -15.56 -6.83
C ASP A 304 47.57 -16.51 -7.72
N ARG A 305 46.34 -16.83 -7.29
CA ARG A 305 45.46 -17.76 -8.01
C ARG A 305 44.07 -17.12 -8.23
N PRO A 306 43.47 -17.34 -9.39
CA PRO A 306 42.11 -16.91 -9.63
C PRO A 306 41.12 -17.77 -8.84
N GLN A 307 40.15 -17.14 -8.19
CA GLN A 307 39.06 -17.79 -7.47
C GLN A 307 37.73 -17.22 -7.93
N ALA A 308 36.80 -18.10 -8.35
CA ALA A 308 35.46 -17.69 -8.75
C ALA A 308 34.66 -17.23 -7.52
N VAL A 309 33.92 -16.15 -7.67
CA VAL A 309 33.09 -15.57 -6.62
C VAL A 309 31.74 -15.17 -7.15
N VAL A 310 30.78 -15.08 -6.26
CA VAL A 310 29.43 -14.55 -6.55
C VAL A 310 29.31 -13.20 -5.84
N PRO A 311 29.32 -12.08 -6.59
CA PRO A 311 29.15 -10.77 -5.99
C PRO A 311 27.69 -10.57 -5.57
N GLY A 312 27.49 -9.90 -4.45
CA GLY A 312 26.23 -9.44 -3.93
C GLY A 312 26.18 -7.90 -3.89
N PRO A 313 25.54 -7.31 -2.89
CA PRO A 313 25.34 -5.87 -2.83
C PRO A 313 26.67 -5.11 -2.69
N THR A 314 26.74 -3.93 -3.32
CA THR A 314 27.87 -3.02 -3.25
C THR A 314 27.55 -1.82 -2.37
N ARG A 315 28.47 -1.42 -1.49
CA ARG A 315 28.33 -0.22 -0.66
C ARG A 315 29.61 0.61 -0.72
N GLY A 316 29.51 1.78 -1.31
CA GLY A 316 30.67 2.63 -1.57
C GLY A 316 31.70 1.92 -2.46
N TRP A 317 32.94 1.74 -1.98
CA TRP A 317 34.05 1.10 -2.70
C TRP A 317 34.21 -0.39 -2.38
N GLN A 318 33.25 -1.01 -1.69
CA GLN A 318 33.26 -2.41 -1.29
C GLN A 318 32.11 -3.18 -1.89
N THR A 319 32.39 -4.36 -2.40
CA THR A 319 31.38 -5.35 -2.83
C THR A 319 31.38 -6.50 -1.84
N PHE A 320 30.21 -6.88 -1.39
CA PHE A 320 29.97 -8.00 -0.51
C PHE A 320 29.76 -9.25 -1.35
N LEU A 321 30.49 -10.32 -1.04
CA LEU A 321 30.41 -11.59 -1.78
C LEU A 321 29.41 -12.51 -1.11
N GLU A 322 28.50 -13.06 -1.89
CA GLU A 322 27.55 -14.06 -1.40
C GLU A 322 28.22 -15.42 -1.22
N HIS A 323 29.09 -15.78 -2.18
CA HIS A 323 29.83 -17.06 -2.16
C HIS A 323 31.21 -16.92 -2.81
N GLY A 324 32.09 -17.86 -2.49
CA GLY A 324 33.34 -18.05 -3.19
C GLY A 324 34.59 -17.58 -2.47
N LEU A 325 34.50 -16.85 -1.35
CA LEU A 325 35.66 -16.40 -0.60
C LEU A 325 35.47 -16.54 0.90
N ASN A 326 36.53 -16.96 1.61
CA ASN A 326 36.53 -17.03 3.07
C ASN A 326 37.04 -15.73 3.71
N PRO A 327 36.51 -15.36 4.90
CA PRO A 327 37.09 -14.24 5.66
C PRO A 327 38.54 -14.48 6.00
N GLY A 328 39.34 -13.42 6.00
CA GLY A 328 40.79 -13.50 6.29
C GLY A 328 41.64 -13.78 5.05
N THR A 329 41.04 -14.10 3.90
CA THR A 329 41.79 -14.33 2.65
C THR A 329 42.38 -13.01 2.14
N GLN A 330 43.64 -13.02 1.71
CA GLN A 330 44.30 -11.88 1.06
C GLN A 330 43.91 -11.84 -0.41
N VAL A 331 43.36 -10.70 -0.85
CA VAL A 331 42.91 -10.48 -2.22
C VAL A 331 43.77 -9.41 -2.87
N VAL A 332 44.19 -9.68 -4.10
CA VAL A 332 44.96 -8.72 -4.90
C VAL A 332 44.02 -7.60 -5.35
N VAL A 333 44.47 -6.37 -5.16
CA VAL A 333 43.70 -5.17 -5.53
C VAL A 333 44.37 -4.37 -6.64
N GLU A 334 45.70 -4.33 -6.64
CA GLU A 334 46.47 -3.63 -7.67
C GLU A 334 46.83 -4.57 -8.79
N ASN A 335 46.57 -4.17 -10.03
CA ASN A 335 46.85 -4.95 -11.24
C ASN A 335 46.21 -6.35 -11.26
N ALA A 336 45.10 -6.56 -10.49
CA ALA A 336 44.43 -7.85 -10.42
C ALA A 336 44.02 -8.39 -11.80
N TYR A 337 43.49 -7.52 -12.67
CA TYR A 337 43.14 -7.87 -14.05
C TYR A 337 44.34 -8.34 -14.87
N LEU A 338 45.47 -7.65 -14.78
CA LEU A 338 46.69 -8.03 -15.51
C LEU A 338 47.25 -9.36 -15.03
N LEU A 339 47.20 -9.61 -13.73
CA LEU A 339 47.67 -10.87 -13.13
C LEU A 339 46.76 -12.03 -13.54
N PHE A 340 45.46 -11.84 -13.63
CA PHE A 340 44.51 -12.81 -14.08
C PHE A 340 44.83 -13.27 -15.52
N HIS A 341 45.04 -12.33 -16.44
CA HIS A 341 45.29 -12.65 -17.86
C HIS A 341 46.74 -13.14 -18.12
N ARG A 342 47.71 -12.81 -17.27
CA ARG A 342 49.08 -13.40 -17.35
C ARG A 342 49.07 -14.92 -17.09
N GLY A 343 48.12 -15.41 -16.25
CA GLY A 343 47.97 -16.84 -15.97
C GLY A 343 47.42 -17.62 -17.16
N ILE A 344 46.59 -16.96 -17.97
CA ILE A 344 45.92 -17.58 -19.14
C ILE A 344 46.91 -17.71 -20.33
N SER A 345 47.81 -16.72 -20.50
CA SER A 345 48.78 -16.76 -21.61
C SER A 345 49.87 -17.87 -21.48
N LYS A 346 50.08 -18.42 -20.29
CA LYS A 346 50.96 -19.56 -20.08
C LYS A 346 50.34 -20.93 -20.45
N GLY A 347 49.05 -20.97 -20.66
CA GLY A 347 48.34 -22.20 -21.09
C GLY A 347 48.03 -22.27 -22.60
N TYR A 348 48.41 -21.24 -23.37
CA TYR A 348 48.28 -21.23 -24.82
C TYR A 348 49.61 -21.68 -25.45
N GLU A 349 49.82 -22.99 -25.51
CA GLU A 349 50.77 -23.55 -26.46
C GLU A 349 50.15 -23.44 -27.83
N LEU A 350 50.82 -22.74 -28.76
CA LEU A 350 50.46 -22.74 -30.18
C LEU A 350 50.52 -24.18 -30.68
N PRO A 351 49.50 -24.69 -31.38
CA PRO A 351 49.64 -25.95 -32.07
C PRO A 351 50.68 -25.79 -33.19
N ASP A 352 51.63 -26.70 -33.23
CA ASP A 352 52.65 -26.86 -34.28
C ASP A 352 51.99 -27.13 -35.66
#